data_702bdad0ca523dfb440872446a48d7ad
#
_entry.id   702bdad0ca523dfb440872446a48d7ad
#
_cell.length_a   1.000
_cell.length_b   1.000
_cell.length_c   1.000
_cell.angle_alpha   90.00
_cell.angle_beta   90.00
_cell.angle_gamma   90.00
#
_symmetry.space_group_name_H-M   'P 1'
#
loop_
_entity.id
_entity.type
_entity.pdbx_description
1 polymer ?
#
loop_
_entity_poly.entity_id
_entity_poly.type
_entity_poly.pdbx_seq_one_letter_code
_entity_poly.pdbx_strand_id
1 'polypeptide(L)'
;MRLDHYLFLNGWKDKKECKRLIQTRKIIIDGEVEYNLSRNVDPQMHEIIVNQQQLTTFGHHYFMMNKAAGVLSANKDEHLPTYRDLVEEKNDALYPVGRLDFLTTGLLFITDNGPLGIDMLKPQQHVSKTYFVETWEPLEVSDRAAFEAGLEFIGGVRTQPAQLEILDVHHAKVAIQEGKYHQVKKMFLALGKKVEQLQRLSFGPLVLDEDLQPGAYRPLTQQEILSLKPYMRK
;
A
#
# COMPACT_ATOMS: atom_id res chain seq x y z
N MET A 1 5.89 -6.49 12.69
CA MET A 1 5.29 -7.35 13.79
C MET A 1 5.39 -6.65 15.12
N ARG A 2 4.70 -7.13 16.18
CA ARG A 2 4.84 -6.58 17.53
C ARG A 2 6.22 -6.87 18.10
N LEU A 3 6.77 -5.96 18.90
CA LEU A 3 8.11 -6.10 19.51
C LEU A 3 8.22 -7.35 20.42
N ASP A 4 7.18 -7.66 21.22
CA ASP A 4 7.19 -8.88 22.05
C ASP A 4 7.30 -10.17 21.22
N HIS A 5 6.63 -10.21 20.06
CA HIS A 5 6.73 -11.33 19.13
C HIS A 5 8.11 -11.36 18.44
N TYR A 6 8.63 -10.20 18.05
CA TYR A 6 9.98 -10.09 17.47
C TYR A 6 11.06 -10.57 18.43
N LEU A 7 10.97 -10.20 19.70
CA LEU A 7 11.86 -10.70 20.76
C LEU A 7 11.74 -12.22 20.92
N PHE A 8 10.52 -12.76 20.92
CA PHE A 8 10.29 -14.21 21.01
C PHE A 8 10.99 -14.97 19.86
N LEU A 9 10.89 -14.49 18.63
CA LEU A 9 11.57 -15.09 17.47
C LEU A 9 13.10 -15.03 17.61
N ASN A 10 13.62 -13.99 18.26
CA ASN A 10 15.05 -13.82 18.51
C ASN A 10 15.54 -14.47 19.81
N GLY A 11 14.75 -15.33 20.43
CA GLY A 11 15.19 -16.17 21.55
C GLY A 11 14.73 -15.76 22.94
N TRP A 12 14.10 -14.59 23.11
CA TRP A 12 13.52 -14.13 24.39
C TRP A 12 12.11 -14.71 24.58
N LYS A 13 12.02 -15.99 24.93
CA LYS A 13 10.75 -16.75 24.99
C LYS A 13 9.93 -16.48 26.26
N ASP A 14 10.53 -15.93 27.30
CA ASP A 14 9.84 -15.62 28.56
C ASP A 14 9.35 -14.17 28.58
N LYS A 15 8.03 -13.99 28.82
CA LYS A 15 7.41 -12.69 29.01
C LYS A 15 7.99 -11.87 30.17
N LYS A 16 8.46 -12.53 31.25
CA LYS A 16 9.11 -11.85 32.38
C LYS A 16 10.45 -11.27 31.94
N GLU A 17 11.20 -12.02 31.14
CA GLU A 17 12.48 -11.55 30.56
C GLU A 17 12.27 -10.35 29.65
N CYS A 18 11.30 -10.39 28.73
CA CYS A 18 10.96 -9.23 27.89
C CYS A 18 10.58 -8.00 28.72
N LYS A 19 9.78 -8.17 29.80
CA LYS A 19 9.45 -7.07 30.72
C LYS A 19 10.71 -6.52 31.44
N ARG A 20 11.63 -7.40 31.82
CA ARG A 20 12.89 -7.00 32.46
C ARG A 20 13.76 -6.17 31.49
N LEU A 21 13.83 -6.55 30.20
CA LEU A 21 14.55 -5.77 29.19
C LEU A 21 14.01 -4.34 29.08
N ILE A 22 12.69 -4.17 29.09
CA ILE A 22 12.03 -2.85 29.11
C ILE A 22 12.40 -2.07 30.39
N GLN A 23 12.24 -2.69 31.56
CA GLN A 23 12.50 -2.05 32.86
C GLN A 23 13.96 -1.62 33.02
N THR A 24 14.88 -2.42 32.48
CA THR A 24 16.33 -2.14 32.55
C THR A 24 16.82 -1.32 31.36
N ARG A 25 15.93 -0.76 30.52
CA ARG A 25 16.25 0.10 29.34
C ARG A 25 17.22 -0.59 28.37
N LYS A 26 17.07 -1.88 28.16
CA LYS A 26 17.95 -2.69 27.31
C LYS A 26 17.46 -2.81 25.87
N ILE A 27 16.33 -2.22 25.54
CA ILE A 27 15.78 -2.18 24.17
C ILE A 27 15.88 -0.75 23.67
N ILE A 28 16.58 -0.58 22.54
CA ILE A 28 16.73 0.69 21.84
C ILE A 28 16.21 0.49 20.43
N ILE A 29 15.35 1.38 19.97
CA ILE A 29 14.82 1.38 18.61
C ILE A 29 15.05 2.77 17.97
N ASP A 30 15.78 2.82 16.87
CA ASP A 30 16.16 4.05 16.18
C ASP A 30 16.88 5.06 17.11
N GLY A 31 17.73 4.58 18.00
CA GLY A 31 18.49 5.38 18.97
C GLY A 31 17.72 5.75 20.25
N GLU A 32 16.41 5.46 20.35
CA GLU A 32 15.59 5.79 21.53
C GLU A 32 15.29 4.55 22.36
N VAL A 33 15.27 4.70 23.71
CA VAL A 33 14.87 3.63 24.62
C VAL A 33 13.39 3.32 24.42
N GLU A 34 13.07 2.04 24.17
CA GLU A 34 11.71 1.59 23.97
C GLU A 34 11.09 1.06 25.27
N TYR A 35 9.83 1.45 25.52
CA TYR A 35 9.05 1.09 26.71
C TYR A 35 7.79 0.27 26.37
N ASN A 36 7.42 0.14 25.09
CA ASN A 36 6.19 -0.49 24.66
C ASN A 36 6.44 -1.79 23.89
N LEU A 37 6.25 -2.94 24.55
CA LEU A 37 6.37 -4.26 23.91
C LEU A 37 5.31 -4.49 22.79
N SER A 38 4.28 -3.66 22.73
CA SER A 38 3.24 -3.75 21.68
C SER A 38 3.57 -2.93 20.44
N ARG A 39 4.65 -2.12 20.46
CA ARG A 39 5.10 -1.35 19.28
C ARG A 39 5.32 -2.28 18.09
N ASN A 40 4.86 -1.86 16.92
CA ASN A 40 5.15 -2.57 15.68
C ASN A 40 6.58 -2.25 15.22
N VAL A 41 7.33 -3.28 14.92
CA VAL A 41 8.73 -3.20 14.48
C VAL A 41 8.96 -4.05 13.24
N ASP A 42 9.96 -3.64 12.47
CA ASP A 42 10.55 -4.41 11.38
C ASP A 42 12.03 -4.05 11.28
N PRO A 43 12.94 -5.03 11.31
CA PRO A 43 14.39 -4.78 11.23
C PRO A 43 14.84 -4.20 9.88
N GLN A 44 13.99 -4.28 8.84
CA GLN A 44 14.26 -3.63 7.55
C GLN A 44 13.95 -2.12 7.58
N MET A 45 13.17 -1.65 8.57
CA MET A 45 12.76 -0.25 8.72
C MET A 45 13.34 0.41 9.98
N HIS A 46 13.66 -0.40 11.00
CA HIS A 46 14.11 0.07 12.32
C HIS A 46 15.47 -0.53 12.67
N GLU A 47 16.33 0.29 13.24
CA GLU A 47 17.47 -0.21 13.98
C GLU A 47 17.00 -0.70 15.35
N ILE A 48 17.10 -2.01 15.60
CA ILE A 48 16.63 -2.65 16.83
C ILE A 48 17.82 -3.22 17.58
N ILE A 49 18.13 -2.65 18.74
CA ILE A 49 19.23 -3.07 19.62
C ILE A 49 18.67 -3.62 20.92
N VAL A 50 19.06 -4.85 21.29
CA VAL A 50 18.67 -5.51 22.52
C VAL A 50 19.91 -6.00 23.25
N ASN A 51 20.10 -5.61 24.51
CA ASN A 51 21.32 -5.92 25.27
C ASN A 51 22.60 -5.58 24.51
N GLN A 52 22.67 -4.42 23.84
CA GLN A 52 23.81 -3.97 23.04
C GLN A 52 24.06 -4.79 21.75
N GLN A 53 23.18 -5.71 21.40
CA GLN A 53 23.26 -6.48 20.17
C GLN A 53 22.19 -6.00 19.18
N GLN A 54 22.60 -5.65 17.95
CA GLN A 54 21.67 -5.34 16.88
C GLN A 54 21.00 -6.61 16.34
N LEU A 55 19.67 -6.57 16.18
CA LEU A 55 18.86 -7.66 15.64
C LEU A 55 18.42 -7.31 14.22
N THR A 56 18.70 -8.18 13.25
CA THR A 56 18.43 -7.97 11.83
C THR A 56 17.62 -9.08 11.18
N THR A 57 17.21 -10.09 11.94
CA THR A 57 16.50 -11.28 11.44
C THR A 57 14.98 -11.09 11.45
N PHE A 58 14.25 -11.96 10.75
CA PHE A 58 12.78 -12.04 10.78
C PHE A 58 12.04 -10.77 10.30
N GLY A 59 12.55 -10.11 9.25
CA GLY A 59 11.84 -9.02 8.58
C GLY A 59 10.59 -9.52 7.85
N HIS A 60 9.73 -8.59 7.45
CA HIS A 60 8.56 -8.84 6.60
C HIS A 60 8.94 -8.90 5.12
N HIS A 61 8.03 -9.42 4.32
CA HIS A 61 8.15 -9.42 2.86
C HIS A 61 7.41 -8.21 2.27
N TYR A 62 8.02 -7.58 1.28
CA TYR A 62 7.48 -6.41 0.59
C TYR A 62 7.72 -6.56 -0.91
N PHE A 63 6.65 -6.57 -1.70
CA PHE A 63 6.71 -6.72 -3.15
C PHE A 63 5.91 -5.62 -3.86
N MET A 64 6.43 -5.20 -5.01
CA MET A 64 5.70 -4.43 -6.01
C MET A 64 5.33 -5.37 -7.14
N MET A 65 4.06 -5.38 -7.53
CA MET A 65 3.59 -6.07 -8.72
C MET A 65 3.02 -5.04 -9.69
N ASN A 66 3.32 -5.18 -10.97
CA ASN A 66 2.56 -4.54 -12.04
C ASN A 66 1.39 -5.45 -12.40
N LYS A 67 0.26 -5.29 -11.69
CA LYS A 67 -0.90 -6.16 -11.88
C LYS A 67 -1.44 -6.04 -13.31
N ALA A 68 -1.55 -7.15 -14.01
CA ALA A 68 -2.19 -7.23 -15.33
C ALA A 68 -3.72 -7.10 -15.24
N ALA A 69 -4.37 -6.71 -16.35
CA ALA A 69 -5.80 -6.85 -16.52
C ALA A 69 -6.20 -8.34 -16.50
N GLY A 70 -7.41 -8.64 -16.06
CA GLY A 70 -7.90 -10.02 -15.99
C GLY A 70 -7.39 -10.81 -14.78
N VAL A 71 -6.78 -10.14 -13.78
CA VAL A 71 -6.26 -10.76 -12.55
C VAL A 71 -6.96 -10.12 -11.34
N LEU A 72 -7.43 -10.94 -10.41
CA LEU A 72 -8.05 -10.48 -9.16
C LEU A 72 -7.01 -10.08 -8.11
N SER A 73 -7.29 -9.01 -7.37
CA SER A 73 -6.56 -8.65 -6.14
C SER A 73 -7.10 -9.45 -4.94
N ALA A 74 -7.09 -10.78 -5.03
CA ALA A 74 -7.57 -11.72 -4.01
C ALA A 74 -6.55 -12.83 -3.82
N ASN A 75 -6.50 -13.42 -2.62
CA ASN A 75 -5.55 -14.52 -2.33
C ASN A 75 -5.99 -15.83 -2.98
N LYS A 76 -7.30 -16.01 -3.23
CA LYS A 76 -7.87 -17.22 -3.85
C LYS A 76 -9.18 -16.89 -4.52
N ASP A 77 -9.44 -17.51 -5.66
CA ASP A 77 -10.73 -17.55 -6.36
C ASP A 77 -10.90 -18.93 -7.01
N GLU A 78 -12.14 -19.37 -7.23
CA GLU A 78 -12.43 -20.70 -7.81
C GLU A 78 -12.42 -20.70 -9.34
N HIS A 79 -12.59 -19.53 -9.97
CA HIS A 79 -12.85 -19.43 -11.41
C HIS A 79 -11.89 -18.48 -12.13
N LEU A 80 -11.34 -17.48 -11.44
CA LEU A 80 -10.56 -16.42 -12.04
C LEU A 80 -9.13 -16.41 -11.48
N PRO A 81 -8.14 -16.07 -12.32
CA PRO A 81 -6.77 -15.94 -11.86
C PRO A 81 -6.64 -14.80 -10.86
N THR A 82 -5.82 -15.03 -9.86
CA THR A 82 -5.55 -14.07 -8.79
C THR A 82 -4.10 -13.58 -8.87
N TYR A 83 -3.78 -12.47 -8.18
CA TYR A 83 -2.39 -12.04 -8.06
C TYR A 83 -1.52 -13.13 -7.41
N ARG A 84 -2.12 -13.95 -6.53
CA ARG A 84 -1.41 -14.99 -5.79
C ARG A 84 -0.88 -16.11 -6.70
N ASP A 85 -1.56 -16.38 -7.80
CA ASP A 85 -1.15 -17.38 -8.80
C ASP A 85 0.10 -16.94 -9.58
N LEU A 86 0.41 -15.63 -9.57
CA LEU A 86 1.58 -15.03 -10.24
C LEU A 86 2.76 -14.83 -9.27
N VAL A 87 2.58 -15.04 -7.96
CA VAL A 87 3.62 -14.84 -6.94
C VAL A 87 4.18 -16.18 -6.52
N GLU A 88 5.46 -16.42 -6.82
CA GLU A 88 6.16 -17.69 -6.51
C GLU A 88 6.49 -17.83 -5.02
N GLU A 89 6.58 -16.72 -4.28
CA GLU A 89 6.89 -16.70 -2.85
C GLU A 89 5.88 -17.53 -2.05
N LYS A 90 6.36 -18.58 -1.35
CA LYS A 90 5.54 -19.50 -0.55
C LYS A 90 5.28 -18.97 0.86
N ASN A 91 4.62 -17.82 0.94
CA ASN A 91 4.21 -17.24 2.22
C ASN A 91 2.70 -16.97 2.19
N ASP A 92 1.93 -17.79 2.90
CA ASP A 92 0.46 -17.70 2.92
C ASP A 92 -0.06 -16.44 3.64
N ALA A 93 0.81 -15.74 4.37
CA ALA A 93 0.47 -14.48 5.03
C ALA A 93 0.52 -13.27 4.08
N LEU A 94 1.01 -13.42 2.85
CA LEU A 94 1.02 -12.35 1.85
C LEU A 94 -0.40 -11.92 1.47
N TYR A 95 -0.62 -10.62 1.36
CA TYR A 95 -1.88 -10.03 0.93
C TYR A 95 -1.64 -8.71 0.20
N PRO A 96 -2.56 -8.27 -0.68
CA PRO A 96 -2.44 -7.01 -1.39
C PRO A 96 -2.91 -5.85 -0.52
N VAL A 97 -2.12 -4.80 -0.43
CA VAL A 97 -2.47 -3.57 0.28
C VAL A 97 -3.23 -2.64 -0.68
N GLY A 98 -4.54 -2.55 -0.47
CA GLY A 98 -5.42 -1.86 -1.41
C GLY A 98 -5.61 -2.67 -2.69
N ARG A 99 -6.88 -2.88 -3.01
CA ARG A 99 -7.27 -3.67 -4.18
C ARG A 99 -7.28 -2.83 -5.44
N LEU A 100 -7.01 -3.47 -6.57
CA LEU A 100 -7.33 -3.01 -7.91
C LEU A 100 -8.48 -3.85 -8.46
N ASP A 101 -9.35 -3.24 -9.25
CA ASP A 101 -10.43 -3.94 -9.93
C ASP A 101 -9.86 -4.95 -10.93
N PHE A 102 -10.68 -5.89 -11.40
CA PHE A 102 -10.29 -6.97 -12.31
C PHE A 102 -9.57 -6.46 -13.57
N LEU A 103 -10.11 -5.40 -14.21
CA LEU A 103 -9.52 -4.80 -15.41
C LEU A 103 -8.53 -3.66 -15.12
N THR A 104 -8.44 -3.18 -13.88
CA THR A 104 -7.49 -2.14 -13.50
C THR A 104 -6.09 -2.72 -13.38
N THR A 105 -5.11 -2.05 -13.97
CA THR A 105 -3.70 -2.48 -14.02
C THR A 105 -2.81 -1.65 -13.10
N GLY A 106 -1.52 -1.98 -13.09
CA GLY A 106 -0.48 -1.17 -12.45
C GLY A 106 -0.11 -1.61 -11.04
N LEU A 107 0.41 -0.69 -10.26
CA LEU A 107 1.04 -0.95 -8.98
C LEU A 107 0.10 -1.62 -7.98
N LEU A 108 0.41 -2.86 -7.61
CA LEU A 108 -0.18 -3.57 -6.49
C LEU A 108 0.93 -3.84 -5.45
N PHE A 109 0.79 -3.21 -4.28
CA PHE A 109 1.69 -3.46 -3.16
C PHE A 109 1.27 -4.71 -2.42
N ILE A 110 2.19 -5.64 -2.18
CA ILE A 110 1.96 -6.94 -1.55
C ILE A 110 2.91 -7.08 -0.35
N THR A 111 2.39 -7.51 0.79
CA THR A 111 3.19 -7.71 2.00
C THR A 111 2.51 -8.69 2.95
N ASP A 112 3.28 -9.22 3.91
CA ASP A 112 2.78 -9.93 5.10
C ASP A 112 2.76 -9.04 6.37
N ASN A 113 3.13 -7.74 6.25
CA ASN A 113 3.07 -6.79 7.35
C ASN A 113 1.65 -6.24 7.54
N GLY A 114 0.80 -7.01 8.24
CA GLY A 114 -0.58 -6.66 8.52
C GLY A 114 -0.78 -5.27 9.11
N PRO A 115 -0.08 -4.91 10.21
CA PRO A 115 -0.20 -3.57 10.80
C PRO A 115 0.09 -2.43 9.83
N LEU A 116 1.16 -2.53 9.02
CA LEU A 116 1.52 -1.51 8.04
C LEU A 116 0.42 -1.34 6.99
N GLY A 117 -0.02 -2.45 6.37
CA GLY A 117 -1.01 -2.38 5.31
C GLY A 117 -2.36 -1.85 5.79
N ILE A 118 -2.79 -2.24 7.01
CA ILE A 118 -3.99 -1.69 7.65
C ILE A 118 -3.85 -0.19 7.86
N ASP A 119 -2.69 0.27 8.37
CA ASP A 119 -2.46 1.68 8.64
C ASP A 119 -2.44 2.50 7.33
N MET A 120 -1.78 2.04 6.28
CA MET A 120 -1.77 2.70 4.98
C MET A 120 -3.17 2.80 4.32
N LEU A 121 -4.10 1.91 4.67
CA LEU A 121 -5.47 1.94 4.11
C LEU A 121 -6.43 2.82 4.91
N LYS A 122 -6.04 3.32 6.08
CA LYS A 122 -6.91 4.19 6.89
C LYS A 122 -7.15 5.52 6.19
N PRO A 123 -8.40 5.99 6.15
CA PRO A 123 -8.73 7.29 5.57
C PRO A 123 -7.92 8.44 6.18
N GLN A 124 -7.62 8.38 7.48
CA GLN A 124 -6.88 9.41 8.21
C GLN A 124 -5.40 9.52 7.81
N GLN A 125 -4.85 8.51 7.15
CA GLN A 125 -3.48 8.53 6.65
C GLN A 125 -3.35 9.25 5.30
N HIS A 126 -4.48 9.54 4.63
CA HIS A 126 -4.52 10.27 3.37
C HIS A 126 -3.50 9.77 2.33
N VAL A 127 -3.26 8.45 2.31
CA VAL A 127 -2.29 7.84 1.38
C VAL A 127 -2.72 8.08 -0.05
N SER A 128 -1.96 8.91 -0.75
CA SER A 128 -2.24 9.27 -2.13
C SER A 128 -2.10 8.07 -3.07
N LYS A 129 -2.97 8.02 -4.07
CA LYS A 129 -2.95 7.05 -5.16
C LYS A 129 -3.09 7.80 -6.47
N THR A 130 -2.10 7.68 -7.34
CA THR A 130 -2.14 8.30 -8.66
C THR A 130 -2.45 7.26 -9.71
N TYR A 131 -3.37 7.61 -10.59
CA TYR A 131 -3.79 6.74 -11.69
C TYR A 131 -3.59 7.45 -13.02
N PHE A 132 -3.13 6.73 -14.03
CA PHE A 132 -3.31 7.06 -15.43
C PHE A 132 -4.69 6.59 -15.87
N VAL A 133 -5.38 7.41 -16.62
CA VAL A 133 -6.75 7.19 -17.08
C VAL A 133 -6.83 7.50 -18.57
N GLU A 134 -7.45 6.59 -19.32
CA GLU A 134 -7.89 6.83 -20.70
C GLU A 134 -9.42 6.82 -20.74
N THR A 135 -10.02 7.79 -21.42
CA THR A 135 -11.47 7.97 -21.53
C THR A 135 -11.95 7.90 -22.98
N TRP A 136 -13.16 7.37 -23.18
CA TRP A 136 -13.81 7.36 -24.49
C TRP A 136 -14.18 8.77 -24.94
N GLU A 137 -14.79 9.55 -24.05
CA GLU A 137 -15.20 10.92 -24.32
C GLU A 137 -14.04 11.88 -24.05
N PRO A 138 -13.96 12.98 -24.82
CA PRO A 138 -12.90 13.97 -24.66
C PRO A 138 -12.94 14.63 -23.28
N LEU A 139 -11.76 14.86 -22.73
CA LEU A 139 -11.56 15.59 -21.47
C LEU A 139 -11.60 17.10 -21.74
N GLU A 140 -12.17 17.84 -20.78
CA GLU A 140 -12.33 19.27 -20.85
C GLU A 140 -11.64 19.98 -19.68
N VAL A 141 -11.22 21.22 -19.87
CA VAL A 141 -10.58 22.01 -18.80
C VAL A 141 -11.50 22.15 -17.56
N SER A 142 -12.82 22.20 -17.78
CA SER A 142 -13.85 22.23 -16.75
C SER A 142 -13.83 21.01 -15.82
N ASP A 143 -13.37 19.85 -16.31
CA ASP A 143 -13.29 18.63 -15.51
C ASP A 143 -12.34 18.79 -14.33
N ARG A 144 -11.26 19.58 -14.46
CA ARG A 144 -10.33 19.88 -13.34
C ARG A 144 -11.06 20.51 -12.16
N ALA A 145 -11.85 21.54 -12.43
CA ALA A 145 -12.59 22.23 -11.38
C ALA A 145 -13.61 21.31 -10.69
N ALA A 146 -14.25 20.40 -11.44
CA ALA A 146 -15.17 19.41 -10.89
C ALA A 146 -14.46 18.41 -9.97
N PHE A 147 -13.27 17.92 -10.34
CA PHE A 147 -12.47 17.05 -9.49
C PHE A 147 -11.98 17.77 -8.22
N GLU A 148 -11.53 19.01 -8.32
CA GLU A 148 -11.10 19.84 -7.19
C GLU A 148 -12.26 20.17 -6.21
N ALA A 149 -13.49 20.31 -6.71
CA ALA A 149 -14.66 20.52 -5.88
C ALA A 149 -15.16 19.24 -5.19
N GLY A 150 -14.74 18.07 -5.67
CA GLY A 150 -15.29 16.76 -5.30
C GLY A 150 -16.60 16.46 -6.02
N LEU A 151 -16.73 15.24 -6.47
CA LEU A 151 -17.83 14.74 -7.30
C LEU A 151 -18.84 13.94 -6.48
N GLU A 152 -20.09 14.00 -6.88
CA GLU A 152 -21.16 13.19 -6.30
C GLU A 152 -21.48 12.00 -7.21
N PHE A 153 -21.45 10.80 -6.64
CA PHE A 153 -21.85 9.58 -7.34
C PHE A 153 -23.36 9.41 -7.32
N ILE A 154 -23.87 8.61 -8.24
CA ILE A 154 -25.24 8.10 -8.18
C ILE A 154 -25.44 7.43 -6.82
N GLY A 155 -26.44 7.91 -6.04
CA GLY A 155 -26.68 7.47 -4.67
C GLY A 155 -26.20 8.42 -3.57
N GLY A 156 -25.79 9.66 -3.93
CA GLY A 156 -25.50 10.75 -2.99
C GLY A 156 -24.15 10.66 -2.28
N VAL A 157 -23.28 9.75 -2.69
CA VAL A 157 -21.93 9.61 -2.11
C VAL A 157 -20.98 10.62 -2.73
N ARG A 158 -20.54 11.61 -1.95
CA ARG A 158 -19.57 12.61 -2.39
C ARG A 158 -18.13 12.15 -2.17
N THR A 159 -17.25 12.46 -3.14
CA THR A 159 -15.81 12.25 -3.03
C THR A 159 -15.13 13.40 -2.30
N GLN A 160 -13.93 13.14 -1.76
CA GLN A 160 -13.01 14.21 -1.41
C GLN A 160 -12.52 14.92 -2.68
N PRO A 161 -12.06 16.19 -2.56
CA PRO A 161 -11.32 16.85 -3.61
C PRO A 161 -10.19 15.98 -4.17
N ALA A 162 -10.00 16.00 -5.47
CA ALA A 162 -8.97 15.25 -6.16
C ALA A 162 -8.26 16.12 -7.19
N GLN A 163 -7.02 15.78 -7.52
CA GLN A 163 -6.24 16.49 -8.55
C GLN A 163 -6.39 15.77 -9.87
N LEU A 164 -6.77 16.49 -10.93
CA LEU A 164 -6.84 16.00 -12.30
C LEU A 164 -5.83 16.77 -13.16
N GLU A 165 -4.85 16.06 -13.70
CA GLU A 165 -3.92 16.55 -14.71
C GLU A 165 -4.34 16.00 -16.09
N ILE A 166 -4.86 16.85 -16.97
CA ILE A 166 -5.21 16.47 -18.33
C ILE A 166 -3.91 16.50 -19.16
N LEU A 167 -3.55 15.37 -19.73
CA LEU A 167 -2.36 15.19 -20.56
C LEU A 167 -2.66 15.52 -22.02
N ASP A 168 -3.81 15.04 -22.51
CA ASP A 168 -4.36 15.34 -23.84
C ASP A 168 -5.89 15.13 -23.83
N VAL A 169 -6.50 15.05 -25.02
CA VAL A 169 -7.95 14.97 -25.20
C VAL A 169 -8.59 13.77 -24.53
N HIS A 170 -7.88 12.65 -24.39
CA HIS A 170 -8.41 11.39 -23.85
C HIS A 170 -7.64 10.87 -22.62
N HIS A 171 -6.48 11.44 -22.32
CA HIS A 171 -5.60 10.94 -21.26
C HIS A 171 -5.44 11.93 -20.11
N ALA A 172 -5.48 11.42 -18.90
CA ALA A 172 -5.24 12.19 -17.69
C ALA A 172 -4.49 11.39 -16.62
N LYS A 173 -3.90 12.13 -15.66
CA LYS A 173 -3.54 11.57 -14.36
C LYS A 173 -4.49 12.09 -13.30
N VAL A 174 -4.93 11.22 -12.41
CA VAL A 174 -5.77 11.58 -11.26
C VAL A 174 -5.15 11.11 -9.97
N ALA A 175 -5.04 12.01 -8.99
CA ALA A 175 -4.55 11.70 -7.65
C ALA A 175 -5.69 11.81 -6.63
N ILE A 176 -5.94 10.72 -5.88
CA ILE A 176 -6.97 10.62 -4.83
C ILE A 176 -6.34 10.19 -3.51
N GLN A 177 -6.93 10.59 -2.37
CA GLN A 177 -6.47 10.23 -1.02
C GLN A 177 -7.43 9.29 -0.28
N GLU A 178 -8.43 8.79 -0.96
CA GLU A 178 -9.41 7.83 -0.46
C GLU A 178 -9.51 6.59 -1.37
N GLY A 179 -10.40 5.66 -1.10
CA GLY A 179 -10.51 4.44 -1.91
C GLY A 179 -11.91 3.82 -1.81
N LYS A 180 -12.92 4.51 -2.38
CA LYS A 180 -14.28 3.95 -2.50
C LYS A 180 -14.35 2.93 -3.62
N TYR A 181 -15.36 2.09 -3.58
CA TYR A 181 -15.60 1.07 -4.61
C TYR A 181 -15.76 1.68 -6.00
N HIS A 182 -14.86 1.29 -6.93
CA HIS A 182 -14.75 1.78 -8.31
C HIS A 182 -14.64 3.33 -8.40
N GLN A 183 -13.96 3.95 -7.42
CA GLN A 183 -14.02 5.40 -7.23
C GLN A 183 -13.63 6.19 -8.48
N VAL A 184 -12.45 5.95 -9.04
CA VAL A 184 -11.96 6.72 -10.20
C VAL A 184 -12.93 6.58 -11.38
N LYS A 185 -13.37 5.36 -11.69
CA LYS A 185 -14.35 5.11 -12.76
C LYS A 185 -15.66 5.87 -12.56
N LYS A 186 -16.16 5.90 -11.32
CA LYS A 186 -17.38 6.63 -10.97
C LYS A 186 -17.21 8.14 -11.01
N MET A 187 -16.01 8.66 -10.69
CA MET A 187 -15.72 10.09 -10.81
C MET A 187 -15.82 10.58 -12.26
N PHE A 188 -15.19 9.86 -13.18
CA PHE A 188 -15.31 10.18 -14.61
C PHE A 188 -16.73 9.97 -15.14
N LEU A 189 -17.40 8.91 -14.72
CA LEU A 189 -18.79 8.63 -15.12
C LEU A 189 -19.75 9.73 -14.65
N ALA A 190 -19.54 10.35 -13.48
CA ALA A 190 -20.33 11.49 -13.00
C ALA A 190 -20.22 12.73 -13.90
N LEU A 191 -19.16 12.81 -14.71
CA LEU A 191 -18.97 13.84 -15.75
C LEU A 191 -19.40 13.36 -17.15
N GLY A 192 -20.08 12.19 -17.23
CA GLY A 192 -20.49 11.61 -18.51
C GLY A 192 -19.35 10.98 -19.30
N LYS A 193 -18.19 10.72 -18.66
CA LYS A 193 -17.00 10.18 -19.33
C LYS A 193 -16.75 8.73 -18.87
N LYS A 194 -16.66 7.81 -19.83
CA LYS A 194 -16.41 6.40 -19.57
C LYS A 194 -14.91 6.13 -19.58
N VAL A 195 -14.40 5.57 -18.51
CA VAL A 195 -13.01 5.11 -18.42
C VAL A 195 -12.82 3.84 -19.23
N GLU A 196 -11.90 3.85 -20.18
CA GLU A 196 -11.48 2.71 -21.01
C GLU A 196 -10.33 1.97 -20.33
N GLN A 197 -9.24 2.68 -20.01
CA GLN A 197 -8.10 2.12 -19.31
C GLN A 197 -7.87 2.85 -17.97
N LEU A 198 -7.49 2.08 -16.98
CA LEU A 198 -7.14 2.58 -15.65
C LEU A 198 -5.91 1.85 -15.15
N GLN A 199 -4.83 2.59 -14.90
CA GLN A 199 -3.58 2.05 -14.37
C GLN A 199 -3.15 2.82 -13.13
N ARG A 200 -2.91 2.13 -12.01
CA ARG A 200 -2.34 2.77 -10.83
C ARG A 200 -0.84 2.95 -10.99
N LEU A 201 -0.39 4.20 -11.01
CA LEU A 201 1.02 4.59 -11.15
C LEU A 201 1.74 4.68 -9.81
N SER A 202 1.02 5.08 -8.74
CA SER A 202 1.63 5.19 -7.41
C SER A 202 0.67 4.83 -6.30
N PHE A 203 1.23 4.42 -5.16
CA PHE A 203 0.53 4.18 -3.91
C PHE A 203 1.39 4.66 -2.73
N GLY A 204 0.99 5.78 -2.12
CA GLY A 204 1.83 6.47 -1.15
C GLY A 204 3.19 6.83 -1.75
N PRO A 205 4.31 6.44 -1.11
CA PRO A 205 5.64 6.73 -1.60
C PRO A 205 6.11 5.78 -2.72
N LEU A 206 5.38 4.70 -2.97
CA LEU A 206 5.74 3.73 -3.99
C LEU A 206 5.28 4.20 -5.38
N VAL A 207 6.18 4.17 -6.34
CA VAL A 207 5.93 4.48 -7.75
C VAL A 207 6.15 3.21 -8.56
N LEU A 208 5.23 2.93 -9.50
CA LEU A 208 5.35 1.77 -10.38
C LEU A 208 6.66 1.83 -11.16
N ASP A 209 7.41 0.75 -11.08
CA ASP A 209 8.63 0.58 -11.84
C ASP A 209 8.29 0.40 -13.34
N GLU A 210 8.79 1.31 -14.18
CA GLU A 210 8.50 1.35 -15.62
C GLU A 210 9.04 0.12 -16.36
N ASP A 211 10.09 -0.50 -15.84
CA ASP A 211 10.70 -1.71 -16.41
C ASP A 211 9.96 -2.99 -15.99
N LEU A 212 9.07 -2.91 -14.98
CA LEU A 212 8.33 -4.06 -14.49
C LEU A 212 7.17 -4.42 -15.41
N GLN A 213 7.30 -5.52 -16.13
CA GLN A 213 6.31 -5.97 -17.11
C GLN A 213 4.95 -6.28 -16.46
N PRO A 214 3.81 -6.12 -17.19
CA PRO A 214 2.50 -6.52 -16.71
C PRO A 214 2.47 -7.99 -16.26
N GLY A 215 1.94 -8.25 -15.06
CA GLY A 215 1.92 -9.56 -14.41
C GLY A 215 3.18 -9.92 -13.63
N ALA A 216 4.29 -9.21 -13.83
CA ALA A 216 5.52 -9.42 -13.07
C ALA A 216 5.49 -8.74 -11.70
N TYR A 217 6.30 -9.25 -10.78
CA TYR A 217 6.53 -8.65 -9.47
C TYR A 217 8.02 -8.69 -9.10
N ARG A 218 8.42 -7.84 -8.18
CA ARG A 218 9.76 -7.82 -7.59
C ARG A 218 9.71 -7.45 -6.11
N PRO A 219 10.72 -7.84 -5.32
CA PRO A 219 10.92 -7.27 -4.00
C PRO A 219 11.07 -5.75 -4.06
N LEU A 220 10.62 -5.05 -3.03
CA LEU A 220 10.94 -3.64 -2.86
C LEU A 220 12.42 -3.48 -2.56
N THR A 221 13.01 -2.42 -3.09
CA THR A 221 14.37 -1.99 -2.71
C THR A 221 14.38 -1.52 -1.26
N GLN A 222 15.55 -1.49 -0.63
CA GLN A 222 15.70 -0.99 0.74
C GLN A 222 15.22 0.46 0.88
N GLN A 223 15.42 1.29 -0.14
CA GLN A 223 14.95 2.67 -0.14
C GLN A 223 13.41 2.76 -0.17
N GLU A 224 12.75 1.93 -0.98
CA GLU A 224 11.29 1.83 -1.02
C GLU A 224 10.74 1.34 0.32
N ILE A 225 11.35 0.32 0.93
CA ILE A 225 10.96 -0.17 2.27
C ILE A 225 11.08 0.94 3.32
N LEU A 226 12.18 1.67 3.35
CA LEU A 226 12.38 2.78 4.30
C LEU A 226 11.38 3.93 4.09
N SER A 227 10.94 4.17 2.86
CA SER A 227 9.91 5.17 2.55
C SER A 227 8.53 4.84 3.16
N LEU A 228 8.29 3.56 3.49
CA LEU A 228 7.05 3.10 4.16
C LEU A 228 7.08 3.31 5.68
N LYS A 229 8.24 3.54 6.28
CA LYS A 229 8.40 3.69 7.75
C LYS A 229 7.46 4.73 8.40
N PRO A 230 7.17 5.91 7.79
CA PRO A 230 6.25 6.89 8.36
C PRO A 230 4.81 6.36 8.57
N TYR A 231 4.40 5.32 7.85
CA TYR A 231 3.07 4.71 7.96
C TYR A 231 3.00 3.63 9.04
N MET A 232 4.12 3.21 9.63
CA MET A 232 4.12 2.29 10.75
C MET A 232 3.80 3.05 12.05
N ARG A 233 2.81 2.57 12.80
CA ARG A 233 2.50 3.11 14.13
C ARG A 233 3.65 2.88 15.11
N LYS A 234 3.95 3.91 15.88
CA LYS A 234 4.79 3.79 17.08
C LYS A 234 4.10 2.98 18.17
#